data_38f0333f5012796c6ff7f1504fa3e3c3
#
_entry.id   38f0333f5012796c6ff7f1504fa3e3c3
#
_cell.length_a   1.000
_cell.length_b   1.000
_cell.length_c   1.000
_cell.angle_alpha   90.00
_cell.angle_beta   90.00
_cell.angle_gamma   90.00
#
_symmetry.space_group_name_H-M   'P 1'
#
loop_
_entity.id
_entity.type
_entity.pdbx_description
1 polymer ?
#
loop_
_entity_poly.entity_id
_entity_poly.type
_entity_poly.pdbx_seq_one_letter_code
_entity_poly.pdbx_strand_id
1 'polypeptide(L)'
;MRCPWCDADDDRVIDSRAADGGGAIRRRRECRACTRRFTTYERIEEIGLAVVKRDGTKEPFERDKVEAGIRKALTGRPVTNLQIDQMVDRIELRLRRKGPDVTSRQVGAEVLAALQKADEVAYMRFASVYKGFQAIGDFEREMGMLLEKKEPAKRRTAR
;
A
#
# COMPACT_ATOMS: atom_id res chain seq x y z
N MET A 1 6.19 32.21 10.32
CA MET A 1 7.17 31.18 10.80
C MET A 1 8.25 31.87 11.59
N ARG A 2 8.62 31.36 12.78
CA ARG A 2 9.56 32.05 13.67
C ARG A 2 10.97 32.15 13.09
N CYS A 3 11.54 33.34 13.18
CA CYS A 3 12.89 33.61 12.72
C CYS A 3 13.93 32.87 13.60
N PRO A 4 14.86 32.08 13.01
CA PRO A 4 15.84 31.32 13.80
C PRO A 4 16.87 32.16 14.54
N TRP A 5 16.91 33.50 14.34
CA TRP A 5 17.86 34.38 14.99
C TRP A 5 17.25 35.30 16.04
N CYS A 6 16.01 35.76 15.85
CA CYS A 6 15.38 36.72 16.78
C CYS A 6 13.99 36.25 17.26
N ASP A 7 13.56 35.05 16.89
CA ASP A 7 12.30 34.44 17.29
C ASP A 7 11.02 35.24 16.91
N ALA A 8 11.16 36.32 16.14
CA ALA A 8 10.02 37.08 15.65
C ALA A 8 9.20 36.26 14.66
N ASP A 9 7.88 36.31 14.74
CA ASP A 9 6.96 35.61 13.83
C ASP A 9 6.42 36.55 12.73
N ASP A 10 7.32 37.32 12.16
CA ASP A 10 7.03 38.22 11.04
C ASP A 10 8.09 38.07 9.96
N ASP A 11 7.77 37.31 8.93
CA ASP A 11 8.64 37.08 7.81
C ASP A 11 7.89 37.22 6.48
N ARG A 12 8.62 37.44 5.40
CA ARG A 12 8.11 37.43 4.03
C ARG A 12 8.87 36.42 3.18
N VAL A 13 8.17 35.77 2.26
CA VAL A 13 8.79 34.92 1.23
C VAL A 13 9.33 35.80 0.12
N ILE A 14 10.62 35.72 -0.15
CA ILE A 14 11.29 36.48 -1.21
C ILE A 14 11.58 35.66 -2.46
N ASP A 15 11.63 34.32 -2.35
CA ASP A 15 11.81 33.40 -3.48
C ASP A 15 11.17 32.04 -3.15
N SER A 16 10.62 31.37 -4.18
CA SER A 16 10.00 30.05 -4.05
C SER A 16 10.33 29.24 -5.27
N ARG A 17 10.92 28.05 -5.09
CA ARG A 17 11.31 27.13 -6.17
C ARG A 17 10.98 25.70 -5.82
N ALA A 18 10.65 24.91 -6.84
CA ALA A 18 10.58 23.47 -6.68
C ALA A 18 11.94 22.89 -6.29
N ALA A 19 11.94 21.91 -5.41
CA ALA A 19 13.11 21.18 -4.94
C ALA A 19 12.79 19.68 -4.93
N ASP A 20 13.84 18.85 -4.78
CA ASP A 20 13.72 17.38 -4.69
C ASP A 20 12.90 16.79 -5.88
N GLY A 21 13.18 17.25 -7.11
CA GLY A 21 12.47 16.76 -8.29
C GLY A 21 10.96 17.06 -8.33
N GLY A 22 10.50 18.08 -7.57
CA GLY A 22 9.08 18.45 -7.43
C GLY A 22 8.42 17.93 -6.15
N GLY A 23 9.13 17.12 -5.35
CA GLY A 23 8.60 16.57 -4.08
C GLY A 23 8.63 17.58 -2.91
N ALA A 24 9.28 18.74 -3.08
CA ALA A 24 9.34 19.80 -2.07
C ALA A 24 9.29 21.17 -2.71
N ILE A 25 8.92 22.17 -1.92
CA ILE A 25 9.06 23.59 -2.26
C ILE A 25 10.10 24.20 -1.33
N ARG A 26 11.19 24.72 -1.91
CA ARG A 26 12.18 25.50 -1.19
C ARG A 26 11.75 26.96 -1.18
N ARG A 27 11.58 27.55 0.01
CA ARG A 27 11.25 28.98 0.16
C ARG A 27 12.39 29.72 0.84
N ARG A 28 12.81 30.81 0.23
CA ARG A 28 13.74 31.79 0.85
C ARG A 28 12.90 32.85 1.51
N ARG A 29 13.12 33.06 2.80
CA ARG A 29 12.37 34.00 3.64
C ARG A 29 13.29 35.07 4.17
N GLU A 30 12.74 36.25 4.44
CA GLU A 30 13.41 37.39 5.08
C GLU A 30 12.59 37.82 6.28
N CYS A 31 13.22 37.81 7.46
CA CYS A 31 12.60 38.32 8.68
C CYS A 31 12.45 39.83 8.60
N ARG A 32 11.25 40.35 8.88
CA ARG A 32 11.03 41.82 8.85
C ARG A 32 11.60 42.53 10.07
N ALA A 33 11.75 41.80 11.20
CA ALA A 33 12.30 42.38 12.42
C ALA A 33 13.83 42.52 12.38
N CYS A 34 14.57 41.48 11.94
CA CYS A 34 16.03 41.50 11.94
C CYS A 34 16.68 41.49 10.55
N THR A 35 15.89 41.53 9.48
CA THR A 35 16.30 41.54 8.06
C THR A 35 17.16 40.36 7.60
N ARG A 36 17.39 39.39 8.47
CA ARG A 36 18.14 38.17 8.12
C ARG A 36 17.30 37.23 7.28
N ARG A 37 18.00 36.51 6.40
CA ARG A 37 17.36 35.56 5.47
C ARG A 37 17.56 34.13 5.93
N PHE A 38 16.53 33.32 5.78
CA PHE A 38 16.58 31.91 6.06
C PHE A 38 15.80 31.12 4.98
N THR A 39 16.09 29.84 4.91
CA THR A 39 15.46 28.93 3.93
C THR A 39 14.63 27.92 4.66
N THR A 40 13.43 27.66 4.14
CA THR A 40 12.55 26.60 4.62
C THR A 40 12.20 25.67 3.47
N TYR A 41 11.89 24.42 3.81
CA TYR A 41 11.38 23.44 2.87
C TYR A 41 10.00 23.01 3.32
N GLU A 42 9.05 23.11 2.39
CA GLU A 42 7.74 22.52 2.56
C GLU A 42 7.74 21.18 1.82
N ARG A 43 7.41 20.13 2.53
CA ARG A 43 7.26 18.78 1.99
C ARG A 43 5.85 18.29 2.27
N ILE A 44 5.34 17.45 1.37
CA ILE A 44 4.10 16.73 1.64
C ILE A 44 4.39 15.79 2.80
N GLU A 45 3.60 15.89 3.87
CA GLU A 45 3.63 14.90 4.93
C GLU A 45 3.17 13.57 4.34
N GLU A 46 4.02 12.55 4.40
CA GLU A 46 3.63 11.21 4.02
C GLU A 46 2.57 10.72 5.01
N ILE A 47 1.33 10.78 4.60
CA ILE A 47 0.24 10.15 5.35
C ILE A 47 0.50 8.65 5.30
N GLY A 48 0.93 8.08 6.42
CA GLY A 48 1.16 6.66 6.56
C GLY A 48 -0.11 5.88 6.19
N LEU A 49 0.05 4.75 5.49
CA LEU A 49 -1.06 3.85 5.23
C LEU A 49 -1.48 3.19 6.56
N ALA A 50 -2.75 3.32 6.93
CA ALA A 50 -3.31 2.70 8.12
C ALA A 50 -4.31 1.59 7.76
N VAL A 51 -4.36 0.55 8.59
CA VAL A 51 -5.29 -0.57 8.45
C VAL A 51 -6.36 -0.48 9.52
N VAL A 52 -7.60 -0.39 9.07
CA VAL A 52 -8.78 -0.45 9.93
C VAL A 52 -9.19 -1.91 10.10
N LYS A 53 -9.15 -2.40 11.35
CA LYS A 53 -9.57 -3.76 11.72
C LYS A 53 -11.09 -3.89 11.77
N ARG A 54 -11.58 -5.13 11.94
CA ARG A 54 -13.02 -5.42 12.03
C ARG A 54 -13.70 -4.76 13.25
N ASP A 55 -12.94 -4.55 14.33
CA ASP A 55 -13.39 -3.87 15.55
C ASP A 55 -13.32 -2.34 15.48
N GLY A 56 -12.88 -1.79 14.33
CA GLY A 56 -12.73 -0.36 14.10
C GLY A 56 -11.39 0.22 14.55
N THR A 57 -10.51 -0.57 15.17
CA THR A 57 -9.18 -0.08 15.56
C THR A 57 -8.32 0.21 14.33
N LYS A 58 -7.52 1.28 14.40
CA LYS A 58 -6.57 1.65 13.35
C LYS A 58 -5.15 1.29 13.78
N GLU A 59 -4.43 0.59 12.91
CA GLU A 59 -3.02 0.27 13.09
C GLU A 59 -2.23 0.70 11.85
N PRO A 60 -0.94 1.02 11.98
CA PRO A 60 -0.08 1.25 10.82
C PRO A 60 -0.09 0.01 9.90
N PHE A 61 -0.02 0.23 8.59
CA PHE A 61 0.20 -0.86 7.65
C PHE A 61 1.61 -1.42 7.86
N GLU A 62 1.69 -2.68 8.23
CA GLU A 62 2.95 -3.38 8.43
C GLU A 62 3.26 -4.26 7.21
N ARG A 63 4.17 -3.79 6.37
CA ARG A 63 4.65 -4.50 5.18
C ARG A 63 5.11 -5.92 5.53
N ASP A 64 5.88 -6.05 6.62
CA ASP A 64 6.47 -7.33 7.04
C ASP A 64 5.41 -8.38 7.38
N LYS A 65 4.28 -7.97 7.95
CA LYS A 65 3.16 -8.89 8.21
C LYS A 65 2.55 -9.44 6.93
N VAL A 66 2.38 -8.59 5.92
CA VAL A 66 1.85 -9.00 4.61
C VAL A 66 2.82 -9.93 3.92
N GLU A 67 4.10 -9.57 3.91
CA GLU A 67 5.16 -10.37 3.33
C GLU A 67 5.28 -11.75 3.99
N ALA A 68 5.29 -11.82 5.32
CA ALA A 68 5.32 -13.07 6.07
C ALA A 68 4.13 -13.98 5.72
N GLY A 69 2.94 -13.42 5.59
CA GLY A 69 1.74 -14.15 5.18
C GLY A 69 1.85 -14.74 3.77
N ILE A 70 2.39 -13.97 2.83
CA ILE A 70 2.64 -14.39 1.44
C ILE A 70 3.72 -15.48 1.40
N ARG A 71 4.85 -15.29 2.09
CA ARG A 71 5.94 -16.28 2.18
C ARG A 71 5.45 -17.62 2.73
N LYS A 72 4.63 -17.58 3.79
CA LYS A 72 4.04 -18.80 4.38
C LYS A 72 3.16 -19.54 3.38
N ALA A 73 2.35 -18.84 2.61
CA ALA A 73 1.51 -19.44 1.58
C ALA A 73 2.33 -20.05 0.44
N LEU A 74 3.44 -19.41 0.06
CA LEU A 74 4.34 -19.80 -1.02
C LEU A 74 5.40 -20.85 -0.61
N THR A 75 5.39 -21.35 0.62
CA THR A 75 6.35 -22.35 1.09
C THR A 75 6.38 -23.57 0.15
N GLY A 76 7.57 -23.89 -0.37
CA GLY A 76 7.78 -25.00 -1.31
C GLY A 76 7.25 -24.74 -2.72
N ARG A 77 6.95 -23.51 -3.08
CA ARG A 77 6.54 -23.12 -4.44
C ARG A 77 7.72 -22.47 -5.20
N PRO A 78 7.78 -22.60 -6.54
CA PRO A 78 8.88 -22.07 -7.36
C PRO A 78 8.74 -20.56 -7.59
N VAL A 79 8.69 -19.78 -6.50
CA VAL A 79 8.60 -18.32 -6.52
C VAL A 79 9.80 -17.75 -5.78
N THR A 80 10.53 -16.84 -6.43
CA THR A 80 11.77 -16.26 -5.89
C THR A 80 11.45 -15.16 -4.86
N ASN A 81 12.41 -14.86 -3.98
CA ASN A 81 12.31 -13.75 -3.04
C ASN A 81 12.03 -12.42 -3.75
N LEU A 82 12.72 -12.15 -4.85
CA LEU A 82 12.50 -10.95 -5.65
C LEU A 82 11.05 -10.82 -6.16
N GLN A 83 10.45 -11.93 -6.58
CA GLN A 83 9.04 -11.94 -7.02
C GLN A 83 8.08 -11.67 -5.86
N ILE A 84 8.41 -12.16 -4.66
CA ILE A 84 7.63 -11.89 -3.44
C ILE A 84 7.71 -10.39 -3.09
N ASP A 85 8.92 -9.81 -3.08
CA ASP A 85 9.13 -8.40 -2.78
C ASP A 85 8.36 -7.50 -3.76
N GLN A 86 8.47 -7.79 -5.08
CA GLN A 86 7.71 -7.09 -6.11
C GLN A 86 6.19 -7.24 -5.98
N MET A 87 5.74 -8.38 -5.45
CA MET A 87 4.30 -8.62 -5.18
C MET A 87 3.84 -7.73 -4.04
N VAL A 88 4.60 -7.66 -2.95
CA VAL A 88 4.29 -6.80 -1.78
C VAL A 88 4.30 -5.33 -2.18
N ASP A 89 5.29 -4.87 -2.95
CA ASP A 89 5.34 -3.49 -3.47
C ASP A 89 4.07 -3.13 -4.26
N ARG A 90 3.64 -4.02 -5.15
CA ARG A 90 2.43 -3.81 -5.94
C ARG A 90 1.17 -3.79 -5.10
N ILE A 91 1.08 -4.62 -4.06
CA ILE A 91 -0.04 -4.63 -3.11
C ILE A 91 -0.08 -3.30 -2.37
N GLU A 92 1.04 -2.87 -1.79
CA GLU A 92 1.14 -1.61 -1.05
C GLU A 92 0.76 -0.41 -1.93
N LEU A 93 1.29 -0.33 -3.15
CA LEU A 93 0.95 0.73 -4.10
C LEU A 93 -0.55 0.78 -4.42
N ARG A 94 -1.21 -0.38 -4.58
CA ARG A 94 -2.65 -0.44 -4.82
C ARG A 94 -3.46 0.00 -3.61
N LEU A 95 -3.02 -0.38 -2.41
CA LEU A 95 -3.66 0.03 -1.17
C LEU A 95 -3.53 1.55 -0.98
N ARG A 96 -2.36 2.14 -1.18
CA ARG A 96 -2.14 3.60 -1.11
C ARG A 96 -3.03 4.38 -2.07
N ARG A 97 -3.32 3.83 -3.26
CA ARG A 97 -4.26 4.45 -4.22
C ARG A 97 -5.73 4.47 -3.75
N LYS A 98 -6.09 3.63 -2.78
CA LYS A 98 -7.45 3.62 -2.21
C LYS A 98 -7.64 4.69 -1.13
N GLY A 99 -6.56 5.26 -0.61
CA GLY A 99 -6.54 6.29 0.41
C GLY A 99 -5.61 5.96 1.57
N PRO A 100 -5.53 6.84 2.57
CA PRO A 100 -4.67 6.65 3.73
C PRO A 100 -5.18 5.54 4.66
N ASP A 101 -6.49 5.30 4.70
CA ASP A 101 -7.14 4.29 5.52
C ASP A 101 -7.66 3.15 4.63
N VAL A 102 -7.19 1.94 4.87
CA VAL A 102 -7.69 0.72 4.20
C VAL A 102 -8.15 -0.30 5.22
N THR A 103 -9.15 -1.09 4.88
CA THR A 103 -9.63 -2.14 5.79
C THR A 103 -8.74 -3.39 5.69
N SER A 104 -8.66 -4.18 6.77
CA SER A 104 -8.00 -5.49 6.75
C SER A 104 -8.57 -6.42 5.67
N ARG A 105 -9.87 -6.24 5.35
CA ARG A 105 -10.53 -6.94 4.25
C ARG A 105 -9.97 -6.56 2.88
N GLN A 106 -9.70 -5.27 2.66
CA GLN A 106 -9.08 -4.79 1.41
C GLN A 106 -7.66 -5.31 1.28
N VAL A 107 -6.87 -5.30 2.36
CA VAL A 107 -5.51 -5.88 2.36
C VAL A 107 -5.56 -7.35 1.97
N GLY A 108 -6.39 -8.16 2.61
CA GLY A 108 -6.52 -9.59 2.29
C GLY A 108 -7.00 -9.85 0.86
N ALA A 109 -7.91 -9.02 0.33
CA ALA A 109 -8.35 -9.11 -1.06
C ALA A 109 -7.22 -8.85 -2.07
N GLU A 110 -6.34 -7.86 -1.81
CA GLU A 110 -5.18 -7.59 -2.67
C GLU A 110 -4.15 -8.73 -2.61
N VAL A 111 -3.92 -9.31 -1.43
CA VAL A 111 -3.04 -10.48 -1.28
C VAL A 111 -3.60 -11.67 -2.04
N LEU A 112 -4.88 -12.00 -1.89
CA LEU A 112 -5.54 -13.07 -2.64
C LEU A 112 -5.44 -12.86 -4.15
N ALA A 113 -5.70 -11.65 -4.64
CA ALA A 113 -5.60 -11.33 -6.06
C ALA A 113 -4.16 -11.45 -6.60
N ALA A 114 -3.16 -11.17 -5.78
CA ALA A 114 -1.76 -11.32 -6.14
C ALA A 114 -1.34 -12.80 -6.18
N LEU A 115 -1.71 -13.58 -5.16
CA LEU A 115 -1.42 -15.00 -5.08
C LEU A 115 -2.14 -15.79 -6.18
N GLN A 116 -3.40 -15.45 -6.52
CA GLN A 116 -4.15 -16.09 -7.59
C GLN A 116 -3.40 -16.03 -8.94
N LYS A 117 -2.68 -14.93 -9.19
CA LYS A 117 -1.89 -14.77 -10.42
C LYS A 117 -0.54 -15.46 -10.38
N ALA A 118 0.03 -15.63 -9.19
CA ALA A 118 1.35 -16.18 -9.01
C ALA A 118 1.34 -17.70 -8.87
N ASP A 119 0.46 -18.24 -8.02
CA ASP A 119 0.40 -19.65 -7.69
C ASP A 119 -0.96 -20.01 -7.04
N GLU A 120 -1.73 -20.88 -7.66
CA GLU A 120 -3.07 -21.24 -7.20
C GLU A 120 -3.07 -22.06 -5.91
N VAL A 121 -2.02 -22.87 -5.68
CA VAL A 121 -1.89 -23.62 -4.44
C VAL A 121 -1.62 -22.67 -3.28
N ALA A 122 -0.75 -21.68 -3.48
CA ALA A 122 -0.51 -20.63 -2.48
C ALA A 122 -1.78 -19.80 -2.24
N TYR A 123 -2.53 -19.48 -3.30
CA TYR A 123 -3.83 -18.85 -3.14
C TYR A 123 -4.75 -19.65 -2.22
N MET A 124 -4.92 -20.95 -2.46
CA MET A 124 -5.80 -21.82 -1.66
C MET A 124 -5.34 -21.91 -0.20
N ARG A 125 -4.02 -22.00 0.04
CA ARG A 125 -3.45 -22.00 1.40
C ARG A 125 -3.76 -20.70 2.13
N PHE A 126 -3.57 -19.56 1.47
CA PHE A 126 -3.87 -18.26 2.08
C PHE A 126 -5.38 -18.08 2.27
N ALA A 127 -6.18 -18.44 1.29
CA ALA A 127 -7.63 -18.32 1.34
C ALA A 127 -8.22 -19.13 2.49
N SER A 128 -7.74 -20.36 2.72
CA SER A 128 -8.25 -21.23 3.78
C SER A 128 -8.11 -20.60 5.18
N VAL A 129 -6.98 -19.96 5.44
CA VAL A 129 -6.74 -19.26 6.72
C VAL A 129 -7.49 -17.93 6.76
N TYR A 130 -7.36 -17.12 5.71
CA TYR A 130 -7.92 -15.77 5.66
C TYR A 130 -9.44 -15.75 5.69
N LYS A 131 -10.10 -16.69 4.96
CA LYS A 131 -11.55 -16.84 4.92
C LYS A 131 -12.08 -17.73 6.05
N GLY A 132 -11.18 -18.41 6.79
CA GLY A 132 -11.54 -19.27 7.92
C GLY A 132 -12.29 -20.52 7.50
N PHE A 133 -11.79 -21.29 6.52
CA PHE A 133 -12.41 -22.54 6.10
C PHE A 133 -12.55 -23.53 7.26
N GLN A 134 -13.71 -24.15 7.39
CA GLN A 134 -14.04 -25.08 8.47
C GLN A 134 -14.24 -26.51 7.98
N ALA A 135 -14.57 -26.68 6.70
CA ALA A 135 -14.88 -27.98 6.12
C ALA A 135 -14.30 -28.15 4.71
N ILE A 136 -14.23 -29.39 4.22
CA ILE A 136 -13.75 -29.70 2.86
C ILE A 136 -14.59 -28.98 1.80
N GLY A 137 -15.89 -28.87 2.01
CA GLY A 137 -16.79 -28.18 1.08
C GLY A 137 -16.45 -26.68 0.88
N ASP A 138 -15.70 -26.04 1.81
CA ASP A 138 -15.22 -24.67 1.61
C ASP A 138 -14.12 -24.63 0.56
N PHE A 139 -13.25 -25.65 0.54
CA PHE A 139 -12.22 -25.82 -0.49
C PHE A 139 -12.83 -26.10 -1.85
N GLU A 140 -13.83 -26.98 -1.92
CA GLU A 140 -14.52 -27.32 -3.18
C GLU A 140 -15.16 -26.09 -3.80
N ARG A 141 -15.87 -25.29 -3.00
CA ARG A 141 -16.48 -24.03 -3.46
C ARG A 141 -15.44 -23.04 -3.97
N GLU A 142 -14.34 -22.88 -3.25
CA GLU A 142 -13.30 -21.94 -3.63
C GLU A 142 -12.56 -22.38 -4.91
N MET A 143 -12.30 -23.70 -5.05
CA MET A 143 -11.74 -24.28 -6.28
C MET A 143 -12.68 -24.11 -7.47
N GLY A 144 -13.98 -24.33 -7.28
CA GLY A 144 -14.99 -24.10 -8.33
C GLY A 144 -14.93 -22.67 -8.86
N MET A 145 -14.90 -21.67 -7.97
CA MET A 145 -14.79 -20.27 -8.35
C MET A 145 -13.48 -19.94 -9.10
N LEU A 146 -12.37 -20.62 -8.78
CA LEU A 146 -11.10 -20.44 -9.49
C LEU A 146 -11.17 -21.02 -10.91
N LEU A 147 -11.77 -22.18 -11.08
CA LEU A 147 -11.90 -22.86 -12.37
C LEU A 147 -12.84 -22.10 -13.31
N GLU A 148 -13.98 -21.62 -12.82
CA GLU A 148 -14.92 -20.82 -13.60
C GLU A 148 -14.28 -19.52 -14.14
N LYS A 149 -13.43 -18.87 -13.36
CA LYS A 149 -12.69 -17.67 -13.79
C LYS A 149 -11.64 -17.96 -14.87
N LYS A 150 -11.21 -19.20 -15.01
CA LYS A 150 -10.22 -19.62 -16.03
C LYS A 150 -10.84 -19.96 -17.37
N GLU A 151 -12.14 -20.28 -17.43
CA GLU A 151 -12.80 -20.47 -18.70
C GLU A 151 -13.11 -19.10 -19.33
N PRO A 152 -12.24 -18.56 -20.20
CA PRO A 152 -12.61 -17.37 -20.96
C PRO A 152 -13.66 -17.80 -21.98
N ALA A 153 -14.69 -16.99 -22.15
CA ALA A 153 -15.78 -17.07 -23.08
C ALA A 153 -15.40 -17.60 -24.51
N LYS A 154 -15.11 -18.90 -24.64
CA LYS A 154 -14.88 -19.58 -25.93
C LYS A 154 -16.16 -20.13 -26.54
N ARG A 155 -17.34 -19.60 -26.18
CA ARG A 155 -18.61 -20.05 -26.77
C ARG A 155 -19.57 -18.91 -27.11
N ARG A 156 -19.13 -17.92 -27.89
CA ARG A 156 -20.08 -17.00 -28.57
C ARG A 156 -19.61 -16.61 -29.96
N THR A 157 -19.19 -17.59 -30.77
CA THR A 157 -19.10 -17.41 -32.23
C THR A 157 -19.38 -18.77 -32.88
N ALA A 158 -20.66 -19.15 -32.90
CA ALA A 158 -21.21 -20.14 -33.82
C ALA A 158 -22.70 -19.86 -33.91
N ARG A 159 -23.07 -18.89 -34.76
CA ARG A 159 -24.26 -18.92 -35.64
C ARG A 159 -24.22 -17.75 -36.56
#